data_51dadf0af4f9c7507e4a559867169e35
#
_entry.id   51dadf0af4f9c7507e4a559867169e35
#
_cell.length_a   1.000
_cell.length_b   1.000
_cell.length_c   1.000
_cell.angle_alpha   90.00
_cell.angle_beta   90.00
_cell.angle_gamma   90.00
#
_symmetry.space_group_name_H-M   'P 1'
#
loop_
_entity.id
_entity.type
_entity.pdbx_description
1 polymer ?
#
loop_
_entity_poly.entity_id
_entity_poly.type
_entity_poly.pdbx_seq_one_letter_code
_entity_poly.pdbx_strand_id
1 'polypeptide(L)'
;MTNKSLFKFHPAILISLLATALAAFAVTDEKPAKIEGTANPKESPTADPEKALLSTIKYPEGVTATLFAREPNVQDPTAISIDEQGRVYIAETHRFARGVEDNRRNGHWTGDDYALTSTAERLAMYKKHADKKPLSYYTKYSEKIRVIEDRDGDGKADFGQIYADGFNHPLDGTAAGVMALDGKIYFACIPHVWMLEDTNGDLKADKRKSLQEGYGISVSLSGHDLNGFALGPDNRIYFTIGDRGYNLKTKDGRHLYAQYEGAVFRMERDGSGLEVVHTGLRNPKEIAFDRYGNAFSVDNNADMGDEARVVDIIEGAYSGWHRGHQAFPYFTNLIYGT
;
A
#
# COMPACT_ATOMS: atom_id res chain seq x y z
N MET A 1 -22.35 8.61 42.51
CA MET A 1 -21.47 7.46 42.42
C MET A 1 -21.04 7.37 40.94
N THR A 2 -19.88 7.91 40.69
CA THR A 2 -19.32 8.10 39.33
C THR A 2 -18.35 7.00 39.03
N ASN A 3 -18.68 6.12 38.10
CA ASN A 3 -17.79 5.12 37.63
C ASN A 3 -17.04 5.66 36.41
N LYS A 4 -15.79 6.07 36.60
CA LYS A 4 -14.84 6.40 35.51
C LYS A 4 -14.10 5.13 35.15
N SER A 5 -14.46 4.48 34.05
CA SER A 5 -13.59 3.49 33.43
C SER A 5 -12.55 4.25 32.58
N LEU A 6 -11.32 4.26 33.05
CA LEU A 6 -10.15 4.74 32.34
C LEU A 6 -9.72 3.66 31.34
N PHE A 7 -9.95 3.92 30.05
CA PHE A 7 -9.27 3.17 29.00
C PHE A 7 -7.79 3.53 29.03
N LYS A 8 -6.97 2.59 29.44
CA LYS A 8 -5.51 2.69 29.27
C LYS A 8 -5.16 2.30 27.84
N PHE A 9 -4.98 3.29 26.98
CA PHE A 9 -4.29 3.06 25.70
C PHE A 9 -2.83 2.70 26.00
N HIS A 10 -2.41 1.52 25.60
CA HIS A 10 -1.01 1.16 25.53
C HIS A 10 -0.42 1.70 24.22
N PRO A 11 0.58 2.58 24.25
CA PRO A 11 1.18 3.15 23.03
C PRO A 11 2.07 2.18 22.24
N ALA A 12 2.09 0.89 22.62
CA ALA A 12 3.09 -0.06 22.12
C ALA A 12 2.87 -0.60 20.70
N ILE A 13 1.71 -0.34 20.06
CA ILE A 13 1.35 -1.01 18.80
C ILE A 13 1.90 -0.30 17.55
N LEU A 14 2.29 0.97 17.63
CA LEU A 14 2.61 1.78 16.44
C LEU A 14 4.07 1.63 15.93
N ILE A 15 4.98 1.06 16.69
CA ILE A 15 6.44 1.12 16.39
C ILE A 15 6.95 -0.10 15.60
N SER A 16 6.28 -1.24 15.62
CA SER A 16 6.86 -2.48 15.06
C SER A 16 6.79 -2.61 13.53
N LEU A 17 5.95 -1.83 12.83
CA LEU A 17 5.78 -1.95 11.38
C LEU A 17 6.60 -0.95 10.54
N LEU A 18 7.06 0.16 11.11
CA LEU A 18 7.91 1.11 10.38
C LEU A 18 9.33 0.58 10.11
N ALA A 19 9.82 -0.34 10.93
CA ALA A 19 11.20 -0.84 10.83
C ALA A 19 11.41 -1.85 9.70
N THR A 20 10.39 -2.58 9.27
CA THR A 20 10.52 -3.59 8.20
C THR A 20 10.32 -3.01 6.78
N ALA A 21 9.65 -1.88 6.64
CA ALA A 21 9.46 -1.23 5.34
C ALA A 21 10.70 -0.44 4.86
N LEU A 22 11.58 -0.02 5.76
CA LEU A 22 12.78 0.79 5.42
C LEU A 22 14.01 -0.03 5.01
N ALA A 23 14.03 -1.34 5.20
CA ALA A 23 15.22 -2.16 4.92
C ALA A 23 15.33 -2.68 3.47
N ALA A 24 14.37 -2.40 2.59
CA ALA A 24 14.29 -3.06 1.27
C ALA A 24 14.83 -2.27 0.07
N PHE A 25 15.33 -1.04 0.22
CA PHE A 25 15.73 -0.22 -0.94
C PHE A 25 17.10 0.45 -0.83
N ALA A 26 18.13 -0.36 -0.69
CA ALA A 26 19.48 0.05 -1.10
C ALA A 26 19.87 -0.82 -2.32
N VAL A 27 19.60 -0.34 -3.52
CA VAL A 27 20.15 -0.93 -4.75
C VAL A 27 21.46 -0.24 -5.06
N THR A 28 22.56 -0.88 -4.72
CA THR A 28 23.88 -0.57 -5.29
C THR A 28 23.95 -1.19 -6.69
N ASP A 29 24.55 -0.47 -7.64
CA ASP A 29 24.83 -0.89 -9.03
C ASP A 29 25.89 -2.04 -9.10
N GLU A 30 25.66 -3.12 -8.38
CA GLU A 30 26.42 -4.35 -8.55
C GLU A 30 25.59 -5.36 -9.38
N LYS A 31 26.24 -5.93 -10.42
CA LYS A 31 25.72 -7.05 -11.20
C LYS A 31 25.08 -8.07 -10.25
N PRO A 32 23.90 -8.63 -10.59
CA PRO A 32 23.26 -9.61 -9.72
C PRO A 32 24.24 -10.77 -9.48
N ALA A 33 24.78 -10.84 -8.28
CA ALA A 33 25.45 -12.01 -7.79
C ALA A 33 24.45 -13.16 -7.82
N LYS A 34 24.85 -14.32 -8.36
CA LYS A 34 24.09 -15.55 -8.22
C LYS A 34 23.75 -15.71 -6.75
N ILE A 35 22.47 -15.68 -6.43
CA ILE A 35 21.98 -16.08 -5.10
C ILE A 35 22.16 -17.61 -5.07
N GLU A 36 23.33 -18.06 -4.67
CA GLU A 36 23.49 -19.40 -4.13
C GLU A 36 22.68 -19.45 -2.85
N GLY A 37 21.78 -20.42 -2.75
CA GLY A 37 20.88 -20.55 -1.63
C GLY A 37 21.65 -20.45 -0.32
N THR A 38 21.38 -19.40 0.44
CA THR A 38 21.87 -19.30 1.83
C THR A 38 21.27 -20.47 2.58
N ALA A 39 22.15 -21.40 2.96
CA ALA A 39 21.78 -22.44 3.89
C ALA A 39 21.10 -21.77 5.09
N ASN A 40 19.93 -22.29 5.46
CA ASN A 40 19.27 -21.93 6.71
C ASN A 40 20.32 -21.90 7.82
N PRO A 41 20.45 -20.82 8.60
CA PRO A 41 21.29 -20.85 9.78
C PRO A 41 20.82 -22.06 10.60
N LYS A 42 21.72 -22.98 10.90
CA LYS A 42 21.41 -24.09 11.81
C LYS A 42 20.88 -23.47 13.09
N GLU A 43 19.60 -23.68 13.35
CA GLU A 43 18.96 -23.27 14.60
C GLU A 43 19.78 -23.78 15.76
N SER A 44 20.28 -22.87 16.56
CA SER A 44 20.84 -23.19 17.85
C SER A 44 19.65 -23.53 18.77
N PRO A 45 19.58 -24.72 19.42
CA PRO A 45 18.37 -25.21 20.07
C PRO A 45 17.94 -24.49 21.34
N THR A 46 18.49 -23.34 21.70
CA THR A 46 18.36 -22.75 23.05
C THR A 46 17.93 -21.29 23.12
N ALA A 47 17.73 -20.58 22.00
CA ALA A 47 17.26 -19.19 22.02
C ALA A 47 15.78 -19.12 21.62
N ASP A 48 14.96 -18.53 22.49
CA ASP A 48 13.59 -18.16 22.17
C ASP A 48 13.60 -17.21 20.93
N PRO A 49 13.03 -17.62 19.79
CA PRO A 49 13.10 -16.82 18.55
C PRO A 49 12.43 -15.44 18.70
N GLU A 50 11.38 -15.34 19.52
CA GLU A 50 10.70 -14.09 19.82
C GLU A 50 11.63 -13.14 20.59
N LYS A 51 12.26 -13.64 21.63
CA LYS A 51 13.22 -12.84 22.43
C LYS A 51 14.42 -12.40 21.59
N ALA A 52 14.92 -13.27 20.72
CA ALA A 52 16.01 -12.94 19.81
C ALA A 52 15.60 -11.81 18.85
N LEU A 53 14.42 -11.87 18.24
CA LEU A 53 13.87 -10.84 17.36
C LEU A 53 13.69 -9.52 18.11
N LEU A 54 13.02 -9.52 19.25
CA LEU A 54 12.74 -8.31 20.03
C LEU A 54 14.01 -7.64 20.54
N SER A 55 15.09 -8.39 20.78
CA SER A 55 16.39 -7.84 21.20
C SER A 55 17.08 -7.01 20.11
N THR A 56 16.69 -7.15 18.85
CA THR A 56 17.23 -6.35 17.72
C THR A 56 16.57 -4.97 17.62
N ILE A 57 15.42 -4.76 18.26
CA ILE A 57 14.65 -3.53 18.17
C ILE A 57 15.12 -2.57 19.25
N LYS A 58 15.46 -1.34 18.86
CA LYS A 58 15.80 -0.24 19.77
C LYS A 58 14.59 0.63 19.99
N TYR A 59 14.19 0.83 21.22
CA TYR A 59 13.07 1.70 21.62
C TYR A 59 13.43 2.60 22.79
N PRO A 60 12.75 3.75 22.96
CA PRO A 60 13.01 4.67 24.07
C PRO A 60 12.72 4.05 25.43
N GLU A 61 13.30 4.63 26.48
CA GLU A 61 13.01 4.27 27.86
C GLU A 61 11.51 4.37 28.17
N GLY A 62 10.96 3.40 28.87
CA GLY A 62 9.54 3.31 29.21
C GLY A 62 8.64 2.74 28.11
N VAL A 63 9.20 2.37 26.96
CA VAL A 63 8.48 1.65 25.88
C VAL A 63 8.88 0.18 25.91
N THR A 64 7.90 -0.70 25.74
CA THR A 64 8.12 -2.14 25.58
C THR A 64 7.56 -2.62 24.25
N ALA A 65 8.20 -3.60 23.63
CA ALA A 65 7.73 -4.24 22.40
C ALA A 65 7.25 -5.66 22.71
N THR A 66 6.12 -6.03 22.10
CA THR A 66 5.55 -7.38 22.16
C THR A 66 5.31 -7.86 20.74
N LEU A 67 5.62 -9.12 20.45
CA LEU A 67 5.28 -9.74 19.18
C LEU A 67 3.79 -10.10 19.18
N PHE A 68 2.98 -9.32 18.52
CA PHE A 68 1.53 -9.51 18.46
C PHE A 68 1.14 -10.69 17.55
N ALA A 69 1.76 -10.80 16.37
CA ALA A 69 1.51 -11.89 15.42
C ALA A 69 2.72 -12.15 14.53
N ARG A 70 2.83 -13.37 14.01
CA ARG A 70 3.85 -13.81 13.05
C ARG A 70 3.28 -14.88 12.13
N GLU A 71 4.04 -15.32 11.15
CA GLU A 71 3.66 -16.47 10.34
C GLU A 71 3.35 -17.71 11.23
N PRO A 72 2.30 -18.47 10.86
CA PRO A 72 1.48 -18.38 9.65
C PRO A 72 0.29 -17.41 9.76
N ASN A 73 0.11 -16.72 10.90
CA ASN A 73 -1.04 -15.85 11.15
C ASN A 73 -0.96 -14.51 10.39
N VAL A 74 0.21 -14.13 9.88
CA VAL A 74 0.43 -12.95 9.04
C VAL A 74 1.42 -13.33 7.95
N GLN A 75 1.16 -12.94 6.69
CA GLN A 75 2.03 -13.23 5.55
C GLN A 75 2.19 -11.98 4.69
N ASP A 76 3.43 -11.60 4.37
CA ASP A 76 3.76 -10.48 3.48
C ASP A 76 2.90 -9.20 3.73
N PRO A 77 2.81 -8.68 4.99
CA PRO A 77 1.96 -7.54 5.33
C PRO A 77 2.49 -6.25 4.69
N THR A 78 1.59 -5.45 4.13
CA THR A 78 1.91 -4.15 3.51
C THR A 78 1.26 -2.98 4.23
N ALA A 79 0.09 -3.18 4.81
CA ALA A 79 -0.63 -2.19 5.58
C ALA A 79 -1.46 -2.86 6.67
N ILE A 80 -1.71 -2.13 7.75
CA ILE A 80 -2.59 -2.56 8.83
C ILE A 80 -3.57 -1.46 9.20
N SER A 81 -4.72 -1.87 9.73
CA SER A 81 -5.68 -0.98 10.38
C SER A 81 -6.32 -1.69 11.54
N ILE A 82 -6.62 -0.95 12.60
CA ILE A 82 -7.26 -1.46 13.81
C ILE A 82 -8.66 -0.87 13.87
N ASP A 83 -9.66 -1.71 14.08
CA ASP A 83 -11.04 -1.26 14.22
C ASP A 83 -11.38 -0.86 15.67
N GLU A 84 -12.61 -0.41 15.88
CA GLU A 84 -13.10 0.07 17.17
C GLU A 84 -13.22 -1.05 18.22
N GLN A 85 -13.12 -2.31 17.80
CA GLN A 85 -13.14 -3.49 18.68
C GLN A 85 -11.72 -4.02 18.98
N GLY A 86 -10.68 -3.39 18.41
CA GLY A 86 -9.30 -3.81 18.58
C GLY A 86 -8.84 -4.94 17.64
N ARG A 87 -9.67 -5.30 16.66
CA ARG A 87 -9.28 -6.28 15.62
C ARG A 87 -8.34 -5.63 14.61
N VAL A 88 -7.32 -6.38 14.21
CA VAL A 88 -6.31 -5.89 13.28
C VAL A 88 -6.58 -6.46 11.90
N TYR A 89 -6.85 -5.58 10.94
CA TYR A 89 -6.99 -5.91 9.53
C TYR A 89 -5.67 -5.66 8.82
N ILE A 90 -5.23 -6.63 8.02
CA ILE A 90 -3.91 -6.65 7.38
C ILE A 90 -4.09 -6.85 5.89
N ALA A 91 -3.55 -5.94 5.09
CA ALA A 91 -3.38 -6.14 3.66
C ALA A 91 -2.15 -7.01 3.43
N GLU A 92 -2.32 -8.16 2.77
CA GLU A 92 -1.26 -9.12 2.45
C GLU A 92 -1.00 -9.16 0.95
N THR A 93 0.24 -8.86 0.52
CA THR A 93 0.62 -8.86 -0.90
C THR A 93 1.29 -10.16 -1.30
N HIS A 94 0.63 -10.94 -2.12
CA HIS A 94 1.14 -12.22 -2.66
C HIS A 94 1.51 -12.13 -4.13
N ARG A 95 1.22 -11.00 -4.80
CA ARG A 95 1.39 -10.81 -6.24
C ARG A 95 2.56 -9.94 -6.62
N PHE A 96 3.28 -9.36 -5.67
CA PHE A 96 4.47 -8.57 -5.92
C PHE A 96 5.51 -9.41 -6.68
N ALA A 97 5.88 -8.99 -7.90
CA ALA A 97 6.73 -9.73 -8.85
C ALA A 97 6.21 -11.15 -9.23
N ARG A 98 4.93 -11.44 -8.99
CA ARG A 98 4.27 -12.71 -9.28
C ARG A 98 2.88 -12.51 -9.92
N GLY A 99 2.72 -11.43 -10.71
CA GLY A 99 1.46 -11.00 -11.31
C GLY A 99 1.27 -9.49 -11.27
N VAL A 100 2.02 -8.78 -10.43
CA VAL A 100 2.21 -7.33 -10.49
C VAL A 100 3.60 -7.05 -11.01
N GLU A 101 3.67 -6.43 -12.19
CA GLU A 101 4.88 -6.30 -12.97
C GLU A 101 5.61 -4.97 -12.75
N ASP A 102 6.86 -4.94 -13.24
CA ASP A 102 7.78 -3.82 -13.17
C ASP A 102 8.45 -3.63 -14.51
N ASN A 103 8.45 -2.42 -15.06
CA ASN A 103 9.05 -2.12 -16.36
C ASN A 103 10.56 -2.38 -16.42
N ARG A 104 11.26 -2.29 -15.29
CA ARG A 104 12.71 -2.62 -15.23
C ARG A 104 12.99 -4.09 -15.60
N ARG A 105 12.00 -4.97 -15.43
CA ARG A 105 12.09 -6.41 -15.76
C ARG A 105 11.42 -6.75 -17.07
N ASN A 106 10.74 -5.81 -17.71
CA ASN A 106 9.88 -6.03 -18.88
C ASN A 106 10.14 -4.99 -19.98
N GLY A 107 11.41 -4.70 -20.26
CA GLY A 107 11.82 -3.70 -21.26
C GLY A 107 11.23 -3.88 -22.65
N HIS A 108 10.77 -5.12 -22.99
CA HIS A 108 10.19 -5.44 -24.29
C HIS A 108 8.86 -4.71 -24.57
N TRP A 109 8.13 -4.25 -23.55
CA TRP A 109 6.88 -3.54 -23.72
C TRP A 109 6.93 -2.06 -23.26
N THR A 110 8.11 -1.53 -22.92
CA THR A 110 8.23 -0.18 -22.39
C THR A 110 7.56 0.88 -23.26
N GLY A 111 7.72 0.78 -24.61
CA GLY A 111 7.07 1.70 -25.52
C GLY A 111 5.54 1.60 -25.49
N ASP A 112 5.00 0.39 -25.38
CA ASP A 112 3.56 0.19 -25.25
C ASP A 112 3.07 0.76 -23.91
N ASP A 113 3.79 0.49 -22.80
CA ASP A 113 3.41 0.99 -21.47
C ASP A 113 3.38 2.53 -21.39
N TYR A 114 4.34 3.20 -22.01
CA TYR A 114 4.33 4.66 -22.09
C TYR A 114 3.17 5.23 -22.92
N ALA A 115 2.58 4.45 -23.82
CA ALA A 115 1.45 4.88 -24.64
C ALA A 115 0.08 4.66 -23.96
N LEU A 116 0.03 3.94 -22.82
CA LEU A 116 -1.23 3.58 -22.16
C LEU A 116 -1.93 4.80 -21.57
N THR A 117 -3.22 4.92 -21.83
CA THR A 117 -4.09 5.96 -21.30
C THR A 117 -5.23 5.43 -20.44
N SER A 118 -5.39 4.09 -20.39
CA SER A 118 -6.47 3.44 -19.65
C SER A 118 -6.07 2.04 -19.15
N THR A 119 -6.76 1.56 -18.15
CA THR A 119 -6.61 0.18 -17.65
C THR A 119 -7.02 -0.86 -18.69
N ALA A 120 -7.98 -0.55 -19.56
CA ALA A 120 -8.38 -1.43 -20.66
C ALA A 120 -7.24 -1.61 -21.68
N GLU A 121 -6.50 -0.55 -22.00
CA GLU A 121 -5.31 -0.63 -22.86
C GLU A 121 -4.19 -1.41 -22.17
N ARG A 122 -4.01 -1.27 -20.85
CA ARG A 122 -3.04 -2.09 -20.11
C ARG A 122 -3.39 -3.60 -20.21
N LEU A 123 -4.66 -3.95 -20.11
CA LEU A 123 -5.09 -5.34 -20.33
C LEU A 123 -4.83 -5.80 -21.76
N ALA A 124 -5.06 -4.94 -22.75
CA ALA A 124 -4.76 -5.24 -24.15
C ALA A 124 -3.26 -5.44 -24.38
N MET A 125 -2.43 -4.62 -23.74
CA MET A 125 -0.96 -4.79 -23.76
C MET A 125 -0.54 -6.15 -23.17
N TYR A 126 -1.08 -6.56 -22.03
CA TYR A 126 -0.79 -7.90 -21.47
C TYR A 126 -1.19 -9.03 -22.43
N LYS A 127 -2.33 -8.89 -23.12
CA LYS A 127 -2.75 -9.85 -24.15
C LYS A 127 -1.81 -9.85 -25.37
N LYS A 128 -1.35 -8.68 -25.82
CA LYS A 128 -0.40 -8.52 -26.91
C LYS A 128 0.93 -9.26 -26.63
N HIS A 129 1.38 -9.23 -25.38
CA HIS A 129 2.64 -9.83 -24.95
C HIS A 129 2.45 -11.19 -24.23
N ALA A 130 1.33 -11.89 -24.48
CA ALA A 130 1.01 -13.15 -23.84
C ALA A 130 1.95 -14.32 -24.23
N ASP A 131 2.71 -14.18 -25.31
CA ASP A 131 3.78 -15.08 -25.69
C ASP A 131 4.94 -15.10 -24.68
N LYS A 132 5.18 -13.98 -23.99
CA LYS A 132 6.18 -13.85 -22.92
C LYS A 132 5.61 -14.26 -21.56
N LYS A 133 4.41 -13.78 -21.24
CA LYS A 133 3.70 -14.07 -20.00
C LYS A 133 2.20 -14.27 -20.28
N PRO A 134 1.70 -15.51 -20.22
CA PRO A 134 0.28 -15.78 -20.48
C PRO A 134 -0.58 -15.15 -19.39
N LEU A 135 -1.84 -14.84 -19.70
CA LEU A 135 -2.77 -14.20 -18.73
C LEU A 135 -2.95 -15.03 -17.45
N SER A 136 -2.82 -16.35 -17.52
CA SER A 136 -2.85 -17.23 -16.34
C SER A 136 -1.72 -16.97 -15.33
N TYR A 137 -0.61 -16.39 -15.77
CA TYR A 137 0.45 -15.96 -14.88
C TYR A 137 -0.03 -14.85 -13.93
N TYR A 138 -0.82 -13.91 -14.45
CA TYR A 138 -1.33 -12.77 -13.66
C TYR A 138 -2.44 -13.15 -12.70
N THR A 139 -3.09 -14.30 -12.88
CA THR A 139 -4.23 -14.73 -12.04
C THR A 139 -3.88 -15.82 -11.04
N LYS A 140 -2.61 -16.25 -11.01
CA LYS A 140 -2.16 -17.40 -10.21
C LYS A 140 -2.20 -17.16 -8.70
N TYR A 141 -1.86 -15.97 -8.27
CA TYR A 141 -1.85 -15.55 -6.87
C TYR A 141 -2.90 -14.48 -6.64
N SER A 142 -3.42 -14.40 -5.43
CA SER A 142 -4.41 -13.40 -5.02
C SER A 142 -3.87 -12.54 -3.89
N GLU A 143 -4.13 -11.24 -3.96
CA GLU A 143 -4.02 -10.36 -2.79
C GLU A 143 -5.10 -10.70 -1.78
N LYS A 144 -4.86 -10.42 -0.50
CA LYS A 144 -5.75 -10.78 0.59
C LYS A 144 -5.86 -9.67 1.62
N ILE A 145 -6.96 -9.72 2.35
CA ILE A 145 -7.11 -9.04 3.62
C ILE A 145 -7.28 -10.11 4.69
N ARG A 146 -6.47 -10.05 5.72
CA ARG A 146 -6.57 -10.89 6.90
C ARG A 146 -7.12 -10.09 8.07
N VAL A 147 -7.88 -10.72 8.93
CA VAL A 147 -8.24 -10.19 10.26
C VAL A 147 -7.63 -11.09 11.32
N ILE A 148 -7.02 -10.47 12.33
CA ILE A 148 -6.48 -11.14 13.52
C ILE A 148 -6.97 -10.43 14.78
N GLU A 149 -7.05 -11.17 15.87
CA GLU A 149 -7.63 -10.70 17.12
C GLU A 149 -6.92 -11.37 18.30
N ASP A 150 -6.69 -10.60 19.35
CA ASP A 150 -6.31 -11.07 20.68
C ASP A 150 -7.61 -11.20 21.49
N ARG A 151 -8.09 -12.45 21.69
CA ARG A 151 -9.36 -12.73 22.35
C ARG A 151 -9.24 -12.94 23.84
N ASP A 152 -8.09 -13.38 24.31
CA ASP A 152 -7.84 -13.64 25.73
C ASP A 152 -7.17 -12.47 26.46
N GLY A 153 -6.71 -11.44 25.73
CA GLY A 153 -6.17 -10.20 26.28
C GLY A 153 -4.72 -10.32 26.76
N ASP A 154 -3.96 -11.28 26.27
CA ASP A 154 -2.56 -11.48 26.65
C ASP A 154 -1.56 -10.61 25.84
N GLY A 155 -2.06 -9.88 24.84
CA GLY A 155 -1.27 -9.03 23.95
C GLY A 155 -0.74 -9.74 22.72
N LYS A 156 -1.24 -10.95 22.41
CA LYS A 156 -0.90 -11.73 21.23
C LYS A 156 -2.17 -12.18 20.50
N ALA A 157 -2.11 -12.22 19.18
CA ALA A 157 -3.23 -12.69 18.40
C ALA A 157 -3.37 -14.22 18.52
N ASP A 158 -4.48 -14.68 19.07
CA ASP A 158 -4.87 -16.09 19.19
C ASP A 158 -5.92 -16.52 18.18
N PHE A 159 -6.48 -15.56 17.42
CA PHE A 159 -7.40 -15.80 16.31
C PHE A 159 -6.92 -15.11 15.04
N GLY A 160 -7.14 -15.75 13.88
CA GLY A 160 -6.87 -15.17 12.58
C GLY A 160 -7.51 -15.94 11.45
N GLN A 161 -8.06 -15.19 10.48
CA GLN A 161 -8.61 -15.76 9.25
C GLN A 161 -8.51 -14.76 8.08
N ILE A 162 -8.73 -15.28 6.86
CA ILE A 162 -8.88 -14.43 5.68
C ILE A 162 -10.24 -13.74 5.74
N TYR A 163 -10.22 -12.41 5.76
CA TYR A 163 -11.40 -11.56 5.71
C TYR A 163 -11.92 -11.43 4.27
N ALA A 164 -11.02 -11.25 3.31
CA ALA A 164 -11.34 -11.21 1.88
C ALA A 164 -10.16 -11.65 1.03
N ASP A 165 -10.43 -12.31 -0.09
CA ASP A 165 -9.46 -12.71 -1.11
C ASP A 165 -10.06 -12.61 -2.52
N GLY A 166 -9.44 -13.25 -3.52
CA GLY A 166 -9.91 -13.23 -4.90
C GLY A 166 -9.59 -11.92 -5.64
N PHE A 167 -8.64 -11.13 -5.16
CA PHE A 167 -8.07 -9.99 -5.88
C PHE A 167 -6.91 -10.47 -6.77
N ASN A 168 -7.27 -11.07 -7.90
CA ASN A 168 -6.32 -11.70 -8.83
C ASN A 168 -6.67 -11.50 -10.31
N HIS A 169 -7.48 -10.49 -10.62
CA HIS A 169 -7.66 -10.09 -12.01
C HIS A 169 -6.31 -9.62 -12.59
N PRO A 170 -6.01 -9.80 -13.89
CA PRO A 170 -4.74 -9.34 -14.46
C PRO A 170 -4.42 -7.87 -14.23
N LEU A 171 -5.42 -7.03 -14.03
CA LEU A 171 -5.28 -5.61 -13.73
C LEU A 171 -5.10 -5.30 -12.24
N ASP A 172 -5.34 -6.27 -11.34
CA ASP A 172 -5.18 -6.01 -9.91
C ASP A 172 -3.71 -5.76 -9.58
N GLY A 173 -3.47 -4.79 -8.73
CA GLY A 173 -2.16 -4.43 -8.21
C GLY A 173 -1.79 -5.16 -6.93
N THR A 174 -0.91 -4.55 -6.16
CA THR A 174 -0.57 -5.02 -4.81
C THR A 174 -1.65 -4.61 -3.81
N ALA A 175 -1.87 -5.42 -2.78
CA ALA A 175 -2.59 -5.02 -1.59
C ALA A 175 -1.73 -4.00 -0.85
N ALA A 176 -2.02 -2.72 -0.94
CA ALA A 176 -1.10 -1.69 -0.46
C ALA A 176 -1.72 -0.68 0.53
N GLY A 177 -3.01 -0.81 0.82
CA GLY A 177 -3.68 0.00 1.84
C GLY A 177 -4.94 -0.67 2.35
N VAL A 178 -5.17 -0.60 3.65
CA VAL A 178 -6.39 -1.06 4.32
C VAL A 178 -6.78 -0.08 5.41
N MET A 179 -8.07 0.20 5.55
CA MET A 179 -8.61 1.01 6.65
C MET A 179 -9.93 0.42 7.14
N ALA A 180 -9.99 0.11 8.43
CA ALA A 180 -11.23 -0.23 9.12
C ALA A 180 -11.87 1.05 9.67
N LEU A 181 -13.13 1.28 9.34
CA LEU A 181 -13.86 2.46 9.77
C LEU A 181 -15.37 2.16 9.80
N ASP A 182 -16.00 2.35 10.95
CA ASP A 182 -17.46 2.18 11.16
C ASP A 182 -17.98 0.82 10.63
N GLY A 183 -17.27 -0.27 10.94
CA GLY A 183 -17.62 -1.64 10.53
C GLY A 183 -17.44 -1.94 9.04
N LYS A 184 -16.79 -1.06 8.29
CA LYS A 184 -16.43 -1.23 6.88
C LYS A 184 -14.93 -1.32 6.71
N ILE A 185 -14.49 -2.07 5.71
CA ILE A 185 -13.09 -2.17 5.35
C ILE A 185 -12.89 -1.54 3.98
N TYR A 186 -12.11 -0.46 3.95
CA TYR A 186 -11.65 0.16 2.71
C TYR A 186 -10.32 -0.49 2.32
N PHE A 187 -10.19 -0.81 1.03
CA PHE A 187 -9.04 -1.54 0.54
C PHE A 187 -8.52 -0.95 -0.77
N ALA A 188 -7.24 -0.64 -0.78
CA ALA A 188 -6.52 -0.13 -1.94
C ALA A 188 -5.90 -1.29 -2.72
N CYS A 189 -6.46 -1.59 -3.87
CA CYS A 189 -5.92 -2.55 -4.83
C CYS A 189 -6.33 -2.08 -6.23
N ILE A 190 -5.38 -1.48 -6.98
CA ILE A 190 -5.70 -1.03 -8.34
C ILE A 190 -6.34 -2.17 -9.14
N PRO A 191 -7.24 -1.91 -10.09
CA PRO A 191 -7.67 -0.59 -10.53
C PRO A 191 -8.75 0.05 -9.65
N HIS A 192 -9.07 -0.53 -8.49
CA HIS A 192 -10.19 -0.13 -7.66
C HIS A 192 -9.78 0.40 -6.28
N VAL A 193 -10.59 1.30 -5.75
CA VAL A 193 -10.77 1.48 -4.31
C VAL A 193 -12.00 0.67 -3.91
N TRP A 194 -11.81 -0.31 -3.04
CA TRP A 194 -12.87 -1.20 -2.58
C TRP A 194 -13.43 -0.78 -1.23
N MET A 195 -14.71 -1.05 -1.02
CA MET A 195 -15.36 -1.09 0.28
C MET A 195 -15.95 -2.48 0.49
N LEU A 196 -15.62 -3.10 1.62
CA LEU A 196 -16.00 -4.44 1.99
C LEU A 196 -16.78 -4.42 3.30
N GLU A 197 -17.78 -5.28 3.43
CA GLU A 197 -18.58 -5.40 4.65
C GLU A 197 -18.76 -6.88 4.99
N ASP A 198 -18.66 -7.17 6.28
CA ASP A 198 -19.17 -8.41 6.91
C ASP A 198 -20.54 -8.07 7.49
N THR A 199 -21.60 -8.65 6.93
CA THR A 199 -22.98 -8.34 7.33
C THR A 199 -23.58 -9.39 8.26
N ASN A 200 -22.87 -10.51 8.45
CA ASN A 200 -23.35 -11.65 9.26
C ASN A 200 -22.53 -11.87 10.54
N GLY A 201 -21.38 -11.17 10.69
CA GLY A 201 -20.55 -11.21 11.89
C GLY A 201 -19.56 -12.37 11.95
N ASP A 202 -19.28 -13.03 10.82
CA ASP A 202 -18.36 -14.17 10.76
C ASP A 202 -16.89 -13.77 10.48
N LEU A 203 -16.62 -12.47 10.40
CA LEU A 203 -15.32 -11.86 10.07
C LEU A 203 -14.84 -12.21 8.65
N LYS A 204 -15.80 -12.40 7.72
CA LYS A 204 -15.56 -12.50 6.28
C LYS A 204 -16.42 -11.50 5.53
N ALA A 205 -15.85 -10.88 4.52
CA ALA A 205 -16.59 -9.94 3.70
C ALA A 205 -17.61 -10.66 2.82
N ASP A 206 -18.90 -10.45 3.09
CA ASP A 206 -19.99 -10.93 2.22
C ASP A 206 -20.40 -9.88 1.18
N LYS A 207 -20.04 -8.62 1.36
CA LYS A 207 -20.24 -7.57 0.37
C LYS A 207 -18.96 -6.97 -0.08
N ARG A 208 -18.85 -6.73 -1.39
CA ARG A 208 -17.74 -6.08 -2.04
C ARG A 208 -18.26 -5.05 -3.03
N LYS A 209 -17.87 -3.80 -2.86
CA LYS A 209 -18.27 -2.68 -3.72
C LYS A 209 -17.04 -1.91 -4.18
N SER A 210 -16.88 -1.74 -5.50
CA SER A 210 -15.96 -0.76 -6.04
C SER A 210 -16.52 0.63 -5.82
N LEU A 211 -15.82 1.45 -5.06
CA LEU A 211 -16.16 2.85 -4.85
C LEU A 211 -15.69 3.71 -6.01
N GLN A 212 -14.51 3.41 -6.53
CA GLN A 212 -13.86 4.07 -7.67
C GLN A 212 -13.07 3.04 -8.47
N GLU A 213 -12.93 3.29 -9.79
CA GLU A 213 -12.20 2.42 -10.72
C GLU A 213 -11.43 3.28 -11.74
N GLY A 214 -10.25 2.80 -12.18
CA GLY A 214 -9.45 3.45 -13.22
C GLY A 214 -8.06 3.88 -12.73
N TYR A 215 -7.63 3.41 -11.58
CA TYR A 215 -6.28 3.61 -11.07
C TYR A 215 -5.28 2.63 -11.70
N GLY A 216 -4.01 3.10 -11.85
CA GLY A 216 -2.94 2.28 -12.40
C GLY A 216 -3.12 1.99 -13.88
N ILE A 217 -3.21 3.01 -14.70
CA ILE A 217 -3.34 2.90 -16.17
C ILE A 217 -2.10 2.29 -16.81
N SER A 218 -0.94 2.39 -16.17
CA SER A 218 0.33 1.85 -16.67
C SER A 218 0.94 0.83 -15.71
N VAL A 219 1.95 0.11 -16.17
CA VAL A 219 2.73 -0.83 -15.35
C VAL A 219 3.67 -0.07 -14.43
N SER A 220 4.40 0.91 -14.93
CA SER A 220 5.41 1.68 -14.18
C SER A 220 6.33 0.75 -13.36
N LEU A 221 6.48 1.01 -12.09
CA LEU A 221 7.26 0.20 -11.16
C LEU A 221 6.35 -0.54 -10.18
N SER A 222 6.76 -1.74 -9.75
CA SER A 222 5.99 -2.49 -8.74
C SER A 222 5.97 -1.75 -7.41
N GLY A 223 4.80 -1.74 -6.74
CA GLY A 223 4.57 -1.01 -5.51
C GLY A 223 4.22 0.48 -5.68
N HIS A 224 4.15 0.99 -6.94
CA HIS A 224 3.64 2.33 -7.23
C HIS A 224 2.10 2.32 -7.40
N ASP A 225 1.44 1.53 -6.59
CA ASP A 225 -0.01 1.29 -6.61
C ASP A 225 -0.77 2.32 -5.77
N LEU A 226 -2.06 2.08 -5.53
CA LEU A 226 -2.82 2.79 -4.50
C LEU A 226 -2.22 2.45 -3.14
N ASN A 227 -2.04 3.46 -2.29
CA ASN A 227 -1.49 3.30 -0.96
C ASN A 227 -2.31 4.10 0.06
N GLY A 228 -2.06 3.84 1.31
CA GLY A 228 -2.44 4.56 2.50
C GLY A 228 -3.85 5.12 2.53
N PHE A 229 -4.57 4.86 3.59
CA PHE A 229 -5.82 5.54 3.87
C PHE A 229 -5.69 6.34 5.16
N ALA A 230 -6.23 7.54 5.18
CA ALA A 230 -6.38 8.32 6.40
C ALA A 230 -7.76 8.99 6.43
N LEU A 231 -8.38 9.02 7.61
CA LEU A 231 -9.55 9.85 7.82
C LEU A 231 -9.07 11.28 8.12
N GLY A 232 -9.43 12.21 7.23
CA GLY A 232 -9.10 13.62 7.40
C GLY A 232 -9.92 14.31 8.48
N PRO A 233 -9.48 15.49 8.95
CA PRO A 233 -10.24 16.30 9.92
C PRO A 233 -11.57 16.78 9.36
N ASP A 234 -11.74 16.79 8.05
CA ASP A 234 -13.00 17.06 7.34
C ASP A 234 -13.93 15.83 7.22
N ASN A 235 -13.58 14.73 7.89
CA ASN A 235 -14.31 13.46 7.89
C ASN A 235 -14.37 12.75 6.53
N ARG A 236 -13.49 13.11 5.58
CA ARG A 236 -13.30 12.45 4.31
C ARG A 236 -12.16 11.45 4.36
N ILE A 237 -12.20 10.48 3.48
CA ILE A 237 -11.14 9.50 3.31
C ILE A 237 -10.11 10.02 2.32
N TYR A 238 -8.87 10.12 2.77
CA TYR A 238 -7.71 10.47 1.96
C TYR A 238 -6.92 9.20 1.62
N PHE A 239 -6.35 9.16 0.41
CA PHE A 239 -5.50 8.07 -0.04
C PHE A 239 -4.58 8.53 -1.19
N THR A 240 -3.59 7.72 -1.52
CA THR A 240 -2.57 8.08 -2.52
C THR A 240 -2.51 7.08 -3.65
N ILE A 241 -1.94 7.50 -4.78
CA ILE A 241 -1.47 6.64 -5.86
C ILE A 241 -0.07 7.06 -6.29
N GLY A 242 0.75 6.07 -6.65
CA GLY A 242 2.01 6.32 -7.32
C GLY A 242 1.86 6.64 -8.81
N ASP A 243 2.97 6.80 -9.51
CA ASP A 243 3.05 7.25 -10.90
C ASP A 243 2.60 6.23 -11.97
N ARG A 244 1.86 5.20 -11.55
CA ARG A 244 1.08 4.36 -12.46
C ARG A 244 -0.06 5.12 -13.11
N GLY A 245 -0.41 6.28 -12.56
CA GLY A 245 -1.42 7.18 -13.07
C GLY A 245 -2.87 6.69 -12.89
N TYR A 246 -3.79 7.50 -13.36
CA TYR A 246 -5.23 7.24 -13.24
C TYR A 246 -6.00 7.83 -14.41
N ASN A 247 -7.15 7.21 -14.71
CA ASN A 247 -8.14 7.67 -15.68
C ASN A 247 -9.52 7.33 -15.13
N LEU A 248 -10.13 8.27 -14.45
CA LEU A 248 -11.33 8.09 -13.64
C LEU A 248 -12.49 8.90 -14.19
N LYS A 249 -13.67 8.31 -14.18
CA LYS A 249 -14.92 9.02 -14.34
C LYS A 249 -15.65 9.03 -13.00
N THR A 250 -15.72 10.19 -12.37
CA THR A 250 -16.36 10.36 -11.07
C THR A 250 -17.88 10.17 -11.17
N LYS A 251 -18.54 9.90 -10.04
CA LYS A 251 -20.02 9.72 -9.99
C LYS A 251 -20.80 10.95 -10.44
N ASP A 252 -20.24 12.15 -10.27
CA ASP A 252 -20.80 13.42 -10.72
C ASP A 252 -20.41 13.79 -12.17
N GLY A 253 -19.74 12.88 -12.88
CA GLY A 253 -19.45 12.98 -14.30
C GLY A 253 -18.15 13.71 -14.65
N ARG A 254 -17.37 14.18 -13.68
CA ARG A 254 -16.03 14.75 -13.93
C ARG A 254 -15.07 13.66 -14.42
N HIS A 255 -14.10 14.06 -15.24
CA HIS A 255 -13.02 13.22 -15.72
C HIS A 255 -11.72 13.65 -15.05
N LEU A 256 -11.11 12.74 -14.27
CA LEU A 256 -9.82 12.95 -13.63
C LEU A 256 -8.79 12.06 -14.32
N TYR A 257 -7.70 12.66 -14.75
CA TYR A 257 -6.69 11.96 -15.55
C TYR A 257 -5.28 12.48 -15.27
N ALA A 258 -4.36 11.57 -15.00
CA ALA A 258 -2.93 11.80 -15.05
C ALA A 258 -2.22 10.49 -15.39
N GLN A 259 -1.28 10.53 -16.35
CA GLN A 259 -0.65 9.34 -16.91
C GLN A 259 0.65 8.96 -16.22
N TYR A 260 1.44 9.93 -15.77
CA TYR A 260 2.84 9.71 -15.40
C TYR A 260 3.21 10.23 -14.01
N GLU A 261 2.25 10.53 -13.20
CA GLU A 261 2.44 11.09 -11.87
C GLU A 261 1.53 10.45 -10.84
N GLY A 262 1.98 10.45 -9.61
CA GLY A 262 1.19 10.10 -8.45
C GLY A 262 0.42 11.30 -7.90
N ALA A 263 -0.56 11.00 -7.07
CA ALA A 263 -1.45 12.00 -6.51
C ALA A 263 -1.96 11.60 -5.12
N VAL A 264 -2.45 12.60 -4.39
CA VAL A 264 -3.29 12.45 -3.21
C VAL A 264 -4.73 12.72 -3.60
N PHE A 265 -5.63 11.85 -3.19
CA PHE A 265 -7.06 11.96 -3.36
C PHE A 265 -7.77 12.12 -2.03
N ARG A 266 -8.99 12.69 -2.07
CA ARG A 266 -9.97 12.60 -0.99
C ARG A 266 -11.35 12.31 -1.55
N MET A 267 -12.18 11.61 -0.76
CA MET A 267 -13.56 11.28 -1.14
C MET A 267 -14.44 11.16 0.11
N GLU A 268 -15.75 11.23 -0.08
CA GLU A 268 -16.73 10.85 0.93
C GLU A 268 -16.64 9.33 1.20
N ARG A 269 -17.11 8.88 2.36
CA ARG A 269 -17.06 7.46 2.79
C ARG A 269 -17.80 6.50 1.84
N ASP A 270 -18.77 6.99 1.09
CA ASP A 270 -19.51 6.21 0.07
C ASP A 270 -18.83 6.23 -1.30
N GLY A 271 -17.69 6.92 -1.44
CA GLY A 271 -16.94 7.13 -2.66
C GLY A 271 -17.47 8.28 -3.53
N SER A 272 -18.44 9.08 -3.08
CA SER A 272 -18.84 10.31 -3.79
C SER A 272 -17.85 11.43 -3.53
N GLY A 273 -17.98 12.56 -4.25
CA GLY A 273 -17.17 13.74 -4.02
C GLY A 273 -15.66 13.52 -4.21
N LEU A 274 -15.24 12.57 -5.06
CA LEU A 274 -13.83 12.29 -5.30
C LEU A 274 -13.13 13.53 -5.86
N GLU A 275 -12.04 13.92 -5.24
CA GLU A 275 -11.20 15.06 -5.63
C GLU A 275 -9.72 14.66 -5.66
N VAL A 276 -8.96 15.29 -6.55
CA VAL A 276 -7.49 15.30 -6.52
C VAL A 276 -7.05 16.46 -5.66
N VAL A 277 -6.30 16.18 -4.61
CA VAL A 277 -5.84 17.18 -3.64
C VAL A 277 -4.47 17.73 -4.04
N HIS A 278 -3.54 16.83 -4.40
CA HIS A 278 -2.14 17.16 -4.68
C HIS A 278 -1.61 16.23 -5.76
N THR A 279 -0.75 16.73 -6.65
CA THR A 279 -0.20 15.96 -7.78
C THR A 279 1.32 16.10 -7.89
N GLY A 280 1.91 15.46 -8.90
CA GLY A 280 3.35 15.52 -9.13
C GLY A 280 4.16 14.73 -8.09
N LEU A 281 3.64 13.62 -7.61
CA LEU A 281 4.29 12.70 -6.70
C LEU A 281 4.77 11.44 -7.44
N ARG A 282 5.81 10.79 -6.94
CA ARG A 282 6.32 9.55 -7.54
C ARG A 282 5.60 8.32 -6.99
N ASN A 283 5.68 8.13 -5.68
CA ASN A 283 5.10 6.98 -5.01
C ASN A 283 4.78 7.31 -3.55
N PRO A 284 3.85 8.24 -3.33
CA PRO A 284 3.44 8.61 -1.98
C PRO A 284 2.83 7.38 -1.28
N LYS A 285 3.15 7.17 0.00
CA LYS A 285 2.73 5.98 0.73
C LYS A 285 1.57 6.26 1.68
N GLU A 286 1.83 6.86 2.80
CA GLU A 286 0.84 7.12 3.84
C GLU A 286 0.53 8.61 3.90
N ILE A 287 -0.62 8.94 4.47
CA ILE A 287 -1.01 10.31 4.80
C ILE A 287 -1.19 10.39 6.30
N ALA A 288 -0.63 11.43 6.88
CA ALA A 288 -0.84 11.77 8.28
C ALA A 288 -1.30 13.21 8.41
N PHE A 289 -2.08 13.49 9.44
CA PHE A 289 -2.53 14.84 9.78
C PHE A 289 -1.92 15.27 11.12
N ASP A 290 -1.46 16.50 11.18
CA ASP A 290 -1.10 17.10 12.45
C ASP A 290 -2.36 17.56 13.22
N ARG A 291 -2.14 18.06 14.43
CA ARG A 291 -3.24 18.57 15.30
C ARG A 291 -3.96 19.80 14.75
N TYR A 292 -3.42 20.44 13.73
CA TYR A 292 -4.00 21.61 13.07
C TYR A 292 -4.72 21.27 11.78
N GLY A 293 -4.64 20.00 11.35
CA GLY A 293 -5.25 19.52 10.11
C GLY A 293 -4.35 19.65 8.89
N ASN A 294 -3.06 19.99 9.05
CA ASN A 294 -2.11 19.95 7.93
C ASN A 294 -1.83 18.49 7.57
N ALA A 295 -1.87 18.19 6.28
CA ALA A 295 -1.65 16.86 5.75
C ALA A 295 -0.20 16.68 5.26
N PHE A 296 0.39 15.54 5.59
CA PHE A 296 1.75 15.18 5.17
C PHE A 296 1.77 13.80 4.56
N SER A 297 2.65 13.59 3.60
CA SER A 297 2.96 12.29 3.04
C SER A 297 4.48 12.12 2.91
N VAL A 298 4.91 10.91 2.64
CA VAL A 298 6.29 10.60 2.27
C VAL A 298 6.33 10.15 0.82
N ASP A 299 7.29 10.67 0.07
CA ASP A 299 7.50 10.31 -1.32
C ASP A 299 8.94 9.84 -1.52
N ASN A 300 9.13 8.76 -2.29
CA ASN A 300 10.46 8.22 -2.47
C ASN A 300 11.24 8.99 -3.55
N ASN A 301 12.56 8.81 -3.52
CA ASN A 301 13.49 9.41 -4.47
C ASN A 301 13.26 8.95 -5.92
N ALA A 302 13.91 9.64 -6.87
CA ALA A 302 13.84 9.34 -8.31
C ALA A 302 14.83 8.26 -8.77
N ASP A 303 15.58 7.61 -7.85
CA ASP A 303 16.68 6.68 -8.14
C ASP A 303 17.86 7.34 -8.90
N MET A 304 18.02 8.66 -8.78
CA MET A 304 19.02 9.46 -9.52
C MET A 304 20.00 10.19 -8.59
N GLY A 305 20.16 9.73 -7.35
CA GLY A 305 21.03 10.34 -6.33
C GLY A 305 20.33 11.41 -5.50
N ASP A 306 19.05 11.61 -5.66
CA ASP A 306 18.17 12.41 -4.80
C ASP A 306 17.70 11.62 -3.58
N GLU A 307 17.16 12.30 -2.58
CA GLU A 307 16.67 11.70 -1.33
C GLU A 307 15.14 11.55 -1.32
N ALA A 308 14.63 10.62 -0.51
CA ALA A 308 13.23 10.56 -0.16
C ALA A 308 12.84 11.80 0.66
N ARG A 309 11.59 12.23 0.52
CA ARG A 309 11.14 13.51 1.12
C ARG A 309 9.85 13.34 1.90
N VAL A 310 9.68 14.18 2.89
CA VAL A 310 8.38 14.48 3.50
C VAL A 310 7.75 15.60 2.68
N VAL A 311 6.50 15.44 2.28
CA VAL A 311 5.77 16.39 1.44
C VAL A 311 4.61 16.95 2.25
N ASP A 312 4.53 18.27 2.33
CA ASP A 312 3.35 18.99 2.81
C ASP A 312 2.28 18.95 1.72
N ILE A 313 1.13 18.37 2.04
CA ILE A 313 0.05 18.14 1.08
C ILE A 313 -0.85 19.36 1.04
N ILE A 314 -0.59 20.22 0.07
CA ILE A 314 -1.32 21.47 -0.16
C ILE A 314 -2.32 21.26 -1.29
N GLU A 315 -3.57 21.65 -1.09
CA GLU A 315 -4.62 21.55 -2.10
C GLU A 315 -4.27 22.35 -3.35
N GLY A 316 -4.35 21.67 -4.51
CA GLY A 316 -4.01 22.25 -5.82
C GLY A 316 -2.51 22.37 -6.10
N ALA A 317 -1.63 21.93 -5.19
CA ALA A 317 -0.19 21.99 -5.42
C ALA A 317 0.33 20.82 -6.29
N TYR A 318 1.52 21.03 -6.86
CA TYR A 318 2.23 20.10 -7.73
C TYR A 318 3.68 19.96 -7.25
N SER A 319 4.10 18.75 -6.89
CA SER A 319 5.43 18.46 -6.33
C SER A 319 6.51 18.14 -7.36
N GLY A 320 6.23 18.27 -8.65
CA GLY A 320 7.24 18.26 -9.71
C GLY A 320 7.59 16.90 -10.32
N TRP A 321 7.13 15.78 -9.78
CA TRP A 321 7.43 14.48 -10.37
C TRP A 321 6.59 14.20 -11.64
N HIS A 322 7.29 13.65 -12.64
CA HIS A 322 6.69 13.09 -13.84
C HIS A 322 7.52 11.87 -14.29
N ARG A 323 6.91 10.70 -14.51
CA ARG A 323 7.63 9.46 -14.80
C ARG A 323 8.58 9.54 -16.01
N GLY A 324 8.29 10.40 -16.96
CA GLY A 324 9.18 10.69 -18.09
C GLY A 324 10.59 11.13 -17.65
N HIS A 325 10.74 11.64 -16.44
CA HIS A 325 12.01 12.03 -15.86
C HIS A 325 12.98 10.86 -15.69
N GLN A 326 12.52 9.68 -15.35
CA GLN A 326 13.39 8.49 -15.27
C GLN A 326 13.92 8.05 -16.64
N ALA A 327 13.11 8.22 -17.69
CA ALA A 327 13.53 7.89 -19.05
C ALA A 327 14.49 8.94 -19.64
N PHE A 328 14.42 10.19 -19.16
CA PHE A 328 15.19 11.33 -19.66
C PHE A 328 15.81 12.13 -18.51
N PRO A 329 16.74 11.59 -17.77
CA PRO A 329 17.27 12.18 -16.53
C PRO A 329 17.90 13.56 -16.71
N TYR A 330 18.37 13.89 -17.91
CA TYR A 330 18.99 15.21 -18.19
C TYR A 330 18.00 16.38 -18.17
N PHE A 331 16.71 16.12 -18.17
CA PHE A 331 15.66 17.14 -18.09
C PHE A 331 15.14 17.34 -16.66
N THR A 332 15.61 16.58 -15.69
CA THR A 332 15.00 16.46 -14.36
C THR A 332 15.69 17.22 -13.25
N ASN A 333 16.89 17.73 -13.48
CA ASN A 333 17.76 18.30 -12.45
C ASN A 333 17.23 19.51 -11.68
N LEU A 334 16.01 19.97 -11.96
CA LEU A 334 15.52 21.23 -11.39
C LEU A 334 14.15 21.11 -10.69
N ILE A 335 13.53 19.92 -10.67
CA ILE A 335 12.14 19.81 -10.24
C ILE A 335 12.05 19.42 -8.76
N TYR A 336 13.04 18.72 -8.25
CA TYR A 336 13.13 18.47 -6.82
C TYR A 336 13.90 19.58 -6.12
N GLY A 337 13.30 20.77 -6.20
CA GLY A 337 13.66 21.85 -5.30
C GLY A 337 13.44 21.39 -3.86
N THR A 338 14.43 21.59 -3.09
CA THR A 338 14.51 21.37 -1.66
C THR A 338 13.28 21.83 -0.89
#